data_512a3a5b45c10977d4c45863c14c9668
#
_entry.id   512a3a5b45c10977d4c45863c14c9668
#
_cell.length_a   1.000
_cell.length_b   1.000
_cell.length_c   1.000
_cell.angle_alpha   90.00
_cell.angle_beta   90.00
_cell.angle_gamma   90.00
#
_symmetry.space_group_name_H-M   'P 1'
#
loop_
_entity.id
_entity.type
_entity.pdbx_description
1 polymer ?
#
loop_
_entity_poly.entity_id
_entity_poly.type
_entity_poly.pdbx_seq_one_letter_code
_entity_poly.pdbx_strand_id
1 'polypeptide(L)'
;MQTVYRVFEGAREPHRLAVERTAEVLSCGGLALIPTETVYGVAVAVNAFSDAVPQDTREVPSWPRDPQAAVNGAAVPALGTGYRRIFTLKQRELTQTVAWLVDGVEALDRYGVDIPEEARVLARRCWPGALTIVIKAAPCVPTFMRAADDTVA
;
A
#
# COMPACT_ATOMS: atom_id res chain seq x y z
N MET A 1 4.54 -21.47 6.72
CA MET A 1 4.71 -22.02 5.36
C MET A 1 4.75 -20.83 4.42
N GLN A 2 5.87 -20.61 3.74
CA GLN A 2 5.99 -19.51 2.79
C GLN A 2 5.39 -19.96 1.47
N THR A 3 4.27 -19.39 1.05
CA THR A 3 3.66 -19.70 -0.24
C THR A 3 4.25 -18.77 -1.29
N VAL A 4 5.01 -19.31 -2.22
CA VAL A 4 5.58 -18.57 -3.34
C VAL A 4 4.74 -18.88 -4.58
N TYR A 5 4.07 -17.89 -5.11
CA TYR A 5 3.39 -17.98 -6.41
C TYR A 5 4.33 -17.43 -7.49
N ARG A 6 4.60 -18.24 -8.51
CA ARG A 6 5.34 -17.76 -9.68
C ARG A 6 4.34 -17.35 -10.76
N VAL A 7 4.39 -16.11 -11.16
CA VAL A 7 3.79 -15.66 -12.42
C VAL A 7 4.80 -16.00 -13.51
N PHE A 8 4.43 -16.85 -14.46
CA PHE A 8 5.34 -17.25 -15.54
C PHE A 8 5.54 -16.07 -16.50
N GLU A 9 6.79 -15.76 -16.84
CA GLU A 9 7.15 -14.86 -17.93
C GLU A 9 6.52 -15.39 -19.23
N GLY A 10 5.82 -14.53 -19.94
CA GLY A 10 5.21 -14.84 -21.23
C GLY A 10 3.69 -15.08 -21.23
N ALA A 11 3.03 -15.14 -20.08
CA ALA A 11 1.57 -15.12 -20.05
C ALA A 11 1.08 -13.68 -20.37
N ARG A 12 0.31 -13.52 -21.43
CA ARG A 12 -0.31 -12.22 -21.79
C ARG A 12 -1.38 -11.77 -20.80
N GLU A 13 -1.85 -12.69 -19.95
CA GLU A 13 -2.80 -12.42 -18.88
C GLU A 13 -2.25 -12.96 -17.55
N PRO A 14 -2.46 -12.24 -16.44
CA PRO A 14 -2.10 -12.75 -15.13
C PRO A 14 -2.86 -14.06 -14.89
N HIS A 15 -2.16 -15.05 -14.35
CA HIS A 15 -2.80 -16.33 -14.04
C HIS A 15 -3.91 -16.07 -13.02
N ARG A 16 -5.17 -16.31 -13.39
CA ARG A 16 -6.36 -16.01 -12.58
C ARG A 16 -6.21 -16.47 -11.12
N LEU A 17 -5.69 -17.67 -10.92
CA LEU A 17 -5.45 -18.22 -9.60
C LEU A 17 -4.44 -17.39 -8.80
N ALA A 18 -3.40 -16.86 -9.43
CA ALA A 18 -2.41 -16.01 -8.75
C ALA A 18 -3.04 -14.68 -8.30
N VAL A 19 -3.90 -14.08 -9.12
CA VAL A 19 -4.64 -12.86 -8.77
C VAL A 19 -5.59 -13.11 -7.61
N GLU A 20 -6.40 -14.18 -7.68
CA GLU A 20 -7.35 -14.57 -6.64
C GLU A 20 -6.63 -14.81 -5.28
N ARG A 21 -5.52 -15.53 -5.29
CA ARG A 21 -4.75 -15.79 -4.08
C ARG A 21 -4.04 -14.54 -3.54
N THR A 22 -3.58 -13.66 -4.42
CA THR A 22 -3.02 -12.37 -4.00
C THR A 22 -4.08 -11.50 -3.33
N ALA A 23 -5.27 -11.42 -3.93
CA ALA A 23 -6.39 -10.68 -3.35
C ALA A 23 -6.80 -11.25 -1.98
N GLU A 24 -6.86 -12.58 -1.84
CA GLU A 24 -7.14 -13.25 -0.57
C GLU A 24 -6.09 -12.91 0.51
N VAL A 25 -4.79 -12.99 0.17
CA VAL A 25 -3.70 -12.63 1.09
C VAL A 25 -3.82 -11.16 1.52
N LEU A 26 -4.04 -10.25 0.58
CA LEU A 26 -4.17 -8.83 0.87
C LEU A 26 -5.41 -8.52 1.70
N SER A 27 -6.55 -9.15 1.42
CA SER A 27 -7.80 -8.95 2.19
C SER A 27 -7.68 -9.39 3.65
N CYS A 28 -6.82 -10.36 3.93
CA CYS A 28 -6.49 -10.83 5.28
C CYS A 28 -5.38 -10.01 5.96
N GLY A 29 -4.99 -8.85 5.41
CA GLY A 29 -3.91 -8.02 5.97
C GLY A 29 -2.50 -8.57 5.75
N GLY A 30 -2.33 -9.54 4.84
CA GLY A 30 -1.04 -10.07 4.47
C GLY A 30 -0.26 -9.15 3.53
N LEU A 31 1.01 -9.50 3.26
CA LEU A 31 1.85 -8.85 2.27
C LEU A 31 1.91 -9.66 0.99
N ALA A 32 1.90 -8.98 -0.14
CA ALA A 32 2.15 -9.58 -1.44
C ALA A 32 3.28 -8.84 -2.16
N LEU A 33 4.09 -9.59 -2.91
CA LEU A 33 5.03 -9.04 -3.87
C LEU A 33 4.35 -9.05 -5.24
N ILE A 34 4.09 -7.88 -5.78
CA ILE A 34 3.37 -7.72 -7.05
C ILE A 34 4.27 -7.09 -8.11
N PRO A 35 4.17 -7.52 -9.38
CA PRO A 35 4.84 -6.84 -10.48
C PRO A 35 4.14 -5.51 -10.78
N THR A 36 4.93 -4.50 -11.14
CA THR A 36 4.43 -3.24 -11.69
C THR A 36 5.12 -2.96 -13.02
N GLU A 37 4.79 -1.87 -13.67
CA GLU A 37 5.37 -1.50 -14.97
C GLU A 37 6.88 -1.23 -14.87
N THR A 38 7.39 -0.94 -13.69
CA THR A 38 8.78 -0.56 -13.48
C THR A 38 9.57 -1.57 -12.64
N VAL A 39 9.08 -1.89 -11.45
CA VAL A 39 9.75 -2.77 -10.47
C VAL A 39 8.72 -3.62 -9.71
N TYR A 40 9.18 -4.64 -9.00
CA TYR A 40 8.31 -5.34 -8.07
C TYR A 40 8.03 -4.50 -6.83
N GLY A 41 6.75 -4.41 -6.44
CA GLY A 41 6.29 -3.72 -5.24
C GLY A 41 5.86 -4.68 -4.13
N VAL A 42 6.20 -4.36 -2.89
CA VAL A 42 5.59 -5.00 -1.72
C VAL A 42 4.33 -4.24 -1.39
N ALA A 43 3.20 -4.92 -1.40
CA ALA A 43 1.89 -4.33 -1.20
C ALA A 43 1.17 -4.88 0.03
N VAL A 44 0.31 -4.05 0.60
CA VAL A 44 -0.70 -4.37 1.61
C VAL A 44 -2.00 -3.66 1.23
N ALA A 45 -3.14 -4.24 1.55
CA ALA A 45 -4.42 -3.56 1.28
C ALA A 45 -4.63 -2.39 2.25
N VAL A 46 -5.01 -1.23 1.71
CA VAL A 46 -5.23 0.01 2.49
C VAL A 46 -6.39 -0.12 3.47
N ASN A 47 -7.40 -0.90 3.15
CA ASN A 47 -8.59 -1.14 3.98
C ASN A 47 -8.43 -2.30 4.97
N ALA A 48 -7.34 -3.04 4.91
CA ALA A 48 -7.06 -4.18 5.77
C ALA A 48 -6.14 -3.83 6.96
N PHE A 49 -6.18 -2.58 7.43
CA PHE A 49 -5.45 -2.13 8.63
C PHE A 49 -6.14 -2.54 9.95
N SER A 50 -7.14 -3.41 9.89
CA SER A 50 -7.69 -4.01 11.07
C SER A 50 -6.58 -4.77 11.81
N ASP A 51 -6.69 -4.85 13.14
CA ASP A 51 -5.77 -5.50 14.07
C ASP A 51 -5.61 -7.02 13.86
N ALA A 52 -6.06 -7.54 12.72
CA ALA A 52 -5.85 -8.92 12.32
C ALA A 52 -4.37 -9.14 12.03
N VAL A 53 -3.62 -9.46 13.06
CA VAL A 53 -2.26 -10.00 12.94
C VAL A 53 -2.38 -11.33 12.20
N PRO A 54 -1.74 -11.50 11.03
CA PRO A 54 -1.67 -12.81 10.40
C PRO A 54 -1.12 -13.82 11.41
N GLN A 55 -1.75 -14.98 11.55
CA GLN A 55 -1.38 -16.00 12.54
C GLN A 55 0.01 -16.66 12.31
N ASP A 56 0.78 -16.18 11.34
CA ASP A 56 2.17 -16.61 11.14
C ASP A 56 3.06 -15.83 12.11
N THR A 57 3.08 -16.28 13.35
CA THR A 57 3.80 -15.72 14.49
C THR A 57 5.31 -15.99 14.46
N ARG A 58 5.93 -16.19 13.30
CA ARG A 58 7.37 -16.10 13.25
C ARG A 58 7.75 -14.68 13.63
N GLU A 59 8.55 -14.56 14.69
CA GLU A 59 9.13 -13.29 15.14
C GLU A 59 9.89 -12.63 13.99
N VAL A 60 9.16 -11.86 13.18
CA VAL A 60 9.80 -10.96 12.22
C VAL A 60 10.33 -9.80 13.07
N PRO A 61 11.66 -9.52 13.04
CA PRO A 61 12.20 -8.37 13.74
C PRO A 61 11.40 -7.14 13.32
N SER A 62 10.70 -6.52 14.26
CA SER A 62 9.91 -5.32 13.97
C SER A 62 10.85 -4.12 13.87
N TRP A 63 10.83 -3.42 12.76
CA TRP A 63 11.53 -2.17 12.54
C TRP A 63 10.51 -1.12 12.05
N PRO A 64 10.49 0.08 12.57
CA PRO A 64 11.03 0.49 13.88
C PRO A 64 10.36 -0.27 15.04
N ARG A 65 11.09 -0.54 16.10
CA ARG A 65 10.64 -1.39 17.23
C ARG A 65 9.71 -0.68 18.22
N ASP A 66 9.30 0.54 17.96
CA ASP A 66 8.42 1.27 18.86
C ASP A 66 6.98 0.74 18.75
N PRO A 67 6.44 0.08 19.80
CA PRO A 67 5.06 -0.42 19.81
C PRO A 67 4.03 0.71 19.89
N GLN A 68 4.42 1.91 20.36
CA GLN A 68 3.56 3.08 20.51
C GLN A 68 3.87 4.18 19.48
N ALA A 69 4.50 3.81 18.37
CA ALA A 69 4.88 4.77 17.34
C ALA A 69 3.67 5.56 16.81
N ALA A 70 3.90 6.84 16.59
CA ALA A 70 2.93 7.74 15.98
C ALA A 70 3.57 8.50 14.82
N VAL A 71 2.76 8.81 13.82
CA VAL A 71 3.15 9.65 12.68
C VAL A 71 2.11 10.75 12.54
N ASN A 72 2.56 11.99 12.40
CA ASN A 72 1.69 13.17 12.35
C ASN A 72 0.70 13.25 13.54
N GLY A 73 1.12 12.79 14.73
CA GLY A 73 0.27 12.78 15.93
C GLY A 73 -0.77 11.66 15.99
N ALA A 74 -0.85 10.80 14.98
CA ALA A 74 -1.75 9.66 14.95
C ALA A 74 -1.01 8.35 15.21
N ALA A 75 -1.59 7.47 16.04
CA ALA A 75 -1.05 6.14 16.26
C ALA A 75 -1.00 5.33 14.96
N VAL A 76 0.12 4.67 14.71
CA VAL A 76 0.24 3.75 13.57
C VAL A 76 -0.27 2.36 13.96
N PRO A 77 -0.66 1.52 12.99
CA PRO A 77 -1.07 0.14 13.25
C PRO A 77 -0.06 -0.63 14.10
N ALA A 78 -0.56 -1.59 14.88
CA ALA A 78 0.25 -2.39 15.78
C ALA A 78 1.37 -3.16 15.06
N LEU A 79 2.41 -3.50 15.82
CA LEU A 79 3.47 -4.39 15.35
C LEU A 79 2.88 -5.71 14.84
N GLY A 80 3.44 -6.22 13.74
CA GLY A 80 2.96 -7.46 13.10
C GLY A 80 1.86 -7.27 12.06
N THR A 81 1.18 -6.11 12.00
CA THR A 81 0.23 -5.80 10.93
C THR A 81 0.93 -5.71 9.57
N GLY A 82 0.19 -5.95 8.49
CA GLY A 82 0.71 -5.83 7.13
C GLY A 82 1.37 -4.48 6.87
N TYR A 83 0.74 -3.40 7.33
CA TYR A 83 1.29 -2.05 7.24
C TYR A 83 2.69 -1.93 7.89
N ARG A 84 2.82 -2.33 9.16
CA ARG A 84 4.11 -2.27 9.88
C ARG A 84 5.17 -3.16 9.25
N ARG A 85 4.78 -4.32 8.71
CA ARG A 85 5.69 -5.27 8.07
C ARG A 85 6.34 -4.71 6.79
N ILE A 86 5.69 -3.79 6.04
CA ILE A 86 6.34 -3.09 4.92
C ILE A 86 7.59 -2.34 5.40
N PHE A 87 7.45 -1.57 6.48
CA PHE A 87 8.55 -0.77 7.04
C PHE A 87 9.65 -1.67 7.62
N THR A 88 9.27 -2.72 8.32
CA THR A 88 10.20 -3.74 8.82
C THR A 88 11.02 -4.38 7.69
N LEU A 89 10.33 -4.85 6.65
CA LEU A 89 10.96 -5.53 5.52
C LEU A 89 11.93 -4.62 4.76
N LYS A 90 11.52 -3.36 4.57
CA LYS A 90 12.32 -2.37 3.84
C LYS A 90 13.29 -1.59 4.72
N GLN A 91 13.29 -1.80 6.02
CA GLN A 91 14.05 -1.02 7.01
C GLN A 91 13.83 0.51 6.84
N ARG A 92 12.56 0.90 6.64
CA ARG A 92 12.15 2.30 6.42
C ARG A 92 11.63 2.92 7.70
N GLU A 93 11.88 4.24 7.84
CA GLU A 93 11.25 5.03 8.89
C GLU A 93 9.75 5.18 8.63
N LEU A 94 8.94 5.17 9.70
CA LEU A 94 7.48 5.28 9.60
C LEU A 94 6.98 6.61 9.02
N THR A 95 7.81 7.65 9.07
CA THR A 95 7.54 8.96 8.48
C THR A 95 7.68 8.99 6.96
N GLN A 96 8.28 7.96 6.36
CA GLN A 96 8.38 7.86 4.91
C GLN A 96 7.08 7.30 4.34
N THR A 97 6.40 8.11 3.56
CA THR A 97 5.12 7.72 2.94
C THR A 97 5.26 6.55 1.98
N VAL A 98 4.17 5.80 1.81
CA VAL A 98 4.06 4.68 0.87
C VAL A 98 3.07 5.08 -0.22
N ALA A 99 3.49 5.02 -1.48
CA ALA A 99 2.60 5.30 -2.61
C ALA A 99 1.49 4.25 -2.69
N TRP A 100 0.29 4.70 -3.07
CA TRP A 100 -0.89 3.85 -3.22
C TRP A 100 -1.05 3.39 -4.67
N LEU A 101 -1.33 2.12 -4.85
CA LEU A 101 -1.83 1.61 -6.11
C LEU A 101 -3.36 1.68 -6.09
N VAL A 102 -3.92 2.33 -7.09
CA VAL A 102 -5.37 2.59 -7.18
C VAL A 102 -5.97 1.95 -8.43
N ASP A 103 -7.27 1.73 -8.39
CA ASP A 103 -8.02 1.01 -9.43
C ASP A 103 -8.51 1.90 -10.58
N GLY A 104 -8.30 3.22 -10.48
CA GLY A 104 -8.70 4.14 -11.54
C GLY A 104 -8.66 5.61 -11.15
N VAL A 105 -9.10 6.46 -12.07
CA VAL A 105 -9.09 7.93 -11.93
C VAL A 105 -10.02 8.40 -10.80
N GLU A 106 -11.06 7.66 -10.50
CA GLU A 106 -12.03 7.94 -9.43
C GLU A 106 -11.39 7.93 -8.04
N ALA A 107 -10.22 7.32 -7.90
CA ALA A 107 -9.44 7.35 -6.67
C ALA A 107 -9.01 8.79 -6.29
N LEU A 108 -8.83 9.69 -7.26
CA LEU A 108 -8.53 11.09 -6.99
C LEU A 108 -9.64 11.75 -6.17
N ASP A 109 -10.90 11.51 -6.52
CA ASP A 109 -12.05 12.09 -5.80
C ASP A 109 -12.33 11.39 -4.46
N ARG A 110 -11.97 10.11 -4.37
CA ARG A 110 -12.16 9.33 -3.15
C ARG A 110 -11.14 9.69 -2.06
N TYR A 111 -9.89 9.87 -2.44
CA TYR A 111 -8.76 10.00 -1.51
C TYR A 111 -8.12 11.38 -1.49
N GLY A 112 -8.54 12.28 -2.37
CA GLY A 112 -8.02 13.63 -2.46
C GLY A 112 -9.06 14.72 -2.26
N VAL A 113 -8.58 15.92 -1.96
CA VAL A 113 -9.37 17.16 -1.89
C VAL A 113 -8.74 18.23 -2.79
N ASP A 114 -9.56 19.14 -3.29
CA ASP A 114 -9.14 20.26 -4.14
C ASP A 114 -8.29 19.81 -5.36
N ILE A 115 -8.71 18.74 -6.03
CA ILE A 115 -7.96 18.14 -7.13
C ILE A 115 -7.96 19.07 -8.35
N PRO A 116 -6.77 19.56 -8.80
CA PRO A 116 -6.67 20.38 -10.00
C PRO A 116 -7.11 19.60 -11.26
N GLU A 117 -7.68 20.28 -12.24
CA GLU A 117 -8.10 19.63 -13.50
C GLU A 117 -6.90 19.05 -14.26
N GLU A 118 -5.74 19.65 -14.15
CA GLU A 118 -4.48 19.14 -14.72
C GLU A 118 -4.13 17.74 -14.19
N ALA A 119 -4.32 17.50 -12.89
CA ALA A 119 -4.10 16.19 -12.29
C ALA A 119 -5.09 15.16 -12.84
N ARG A 120 -6.36 15.55 -13.05
CA ARG A 120 -7.38 14.69 -13.67
C ARG A 120 -7.04 14.36 -15.12
N VAL A 121 -6.58 15.35 -15.88
CA VAL A 121 -6.16 15.15 -17.28
C VAL A 121 -4.97 14.19 -17.34
N LEU A 122 -3.98 14.35 -16.47
CA LEU A 122 -2.82 13.47 -16.39
C LEU A 122 -3.23 12.04 -16.03
N ALA A 123 -4.07 11.87 -15.00
CA ALA A 123 -4.57 10.55 -14.63
C ALA A 123 -5.31 9.88 -15.79
N ARG A 124 -6.24 10.56 -16.45
CA ARG A 124 -6.97 10.00 -17.60
C ARG A 124 -6.08 9.59 -18.78
N ARG A 125 -4.93 10.24 -18.94
CA ARG A 125 -3.99 9.94 -20.02
C ARG A 125 -2.97 8.87 -19.70
N CYS A 126 -2.58 8.78 -18.42
CA CYS A 126 -1.41 8.00 -17.99
C CYS A 126 -1.77 6.81 -17.12
N TRP A 127 -3.00 6.74 -16.59
CA TRP A 127 -3.47 5.61 -15.80
C TRP A 127 -4.39 4.69 -16.63
N PRO A 128 -4.24 3.36 -16.50
CA PRO A 128 -3.21 2.68 -15.71
C PRO A 128 -1.81 2.88 -16.31
N GLY A 129 -0.81 3.05 -15.43
CA GLY A 129 0.58 3.26 -15.86
C GLY A 129 1.49 3.81 -14.75
N ALA A 130 2.75 4.00 -15.09
CA ALA A 130 3.83 4.34 -14.16
C ALA A 130 3.87 5.84 -13.78
N LEU A 131 2.74 6.47 -13.55
CA LEU A 131 2.63 7.84 -13.08
C LEU A 131 2.11 7.89 -11.65
N THR A 132 2.91 8.42 -10.72
CA THR A 132 2.48 8.76 -9.37
C THR A 132 2.04 10.23 -9.32
N ILE A 133 0.85 10.49 -8.79
CA ILE A 133 0.32 11.84 -8.60
C ILE A 133 0.23 12.09 -7.09
N VAL A 134 0.82 13.20 -6.62
CA VAL A 134 0.74 13.63 -5.23
C VAL A 134 -0.40 14.64 -5.09
N ILE A 135 -1.31 14.38 -4.17
CA ILE A 135 -2.51 15.19 -3.94
C ILE A 135 -2.71 15.47 -2.46
N LYS A 136 -3.46 16.52 -2.12
CA LYS A 136 -3.92 16.74 -0.75
C LYS A 136 -4.84 15.60 -0.32
N ALA A 137 -4.58 15.04 0.85
CA ALA A 137 -5.29 13.89 1.36
C ALA A 137 -6.70 14.23 1.83
N ALA A 138 -7.70 13.46 1.39
CA ALA A 138 -9.06 13.56 1.92
C ALA A 138 -9.12 13.06 3.38
N PRO A 139 -10.14 13.47 4.16
CA PRO A 139 -10.28 13.05 5.57
C PRO A 139 -10.33 11.55 5.80
N CYS A 140 -10.75 10.76 4.80
CA CYS A 140 -10.77 9.30 4.87
C CYS A 140 -9.38 8.65 4.80
N VAL A 141 -8.35 9.38 4.37
CA VAL A 141 -6.97 8.89 4.38
C VAL A 141 -6.44 8.95 5.81
N PRO A 142 -5.97 7.83 6.39
CA PRO A 142 -5.45 7.83 7.75
C PRO A 142 -4.28 8.81 7.92
N THR A 143 -4.29 9.58 8.99
CA THR A 143 -3.29 10.62 9.24
C THR A 143 -1.86 10.08 9.25
N PHE A 144 -1.64 8.89 9.81
CA PHE A 144 -0.32 8.25 9.83
C PHE A 144 0.20 7.83 8.44
N MET A 145 -0.64 7.87 7.41
CA MET A 145 -0.25 7.56 6.02
C MET A 145 0.05 8.80 5.18
N ARG A 146 -0.26 9.98 5.70
CA ARG A 146 -0.04 11.24 5.00
C ARG A 146 1.39 11.72 5.16
N ALA A 147 1.88 12.47 4.20
CA ALA A 147 3.11 13.23 4.35
C ALA A 147 2.93 14.37 5.37
N ALA A 148 4.02 15.01 5.79
CA ALA A 148 3.99 16.09 6.77
C ALA A 148 3.21 17.34 6.30
N ASP A 149 3.04 17.50 4.99
CA ASP A 149 2.27 18.57 4.34
C ASP A 149 0.82 18.14 4.02
N ASP A 150 0.33 17.07 4.64
CA ASP A 150 -1.02 16.52 4.50
C ASP A 150 -1.32 15.99 3.09
N THR A 151 -0.31 15.54 2.35
CA THR A 151 -0.45 14.93 1.03
C THR A 151 -0.38 13.40 1.07
N VAL A 152 -0.88 12.77 0.00
CA VAL A 152 -0.77 11.34 -0.29
C VAL A 152 -0.40 11.14 -1.76
N ALA A 153 0.32 10.05 -2.07
CA ALA A 153 0.81 9.71 -3.41
C ALA A 153 0.24 8.38 -3.90
#